data_a36182f54a970460b7a52af03fab03f1
#
_entry.id   a36182f54a970460b7a52af03fab03f1
#
_cell.length_a   1.000
_cell.length_b   1.000
_cell.length_c   1.000
_cell.angle_alpha   90.00
_cell.angle_beta   90.00
_cell.angle_gamma   90.00
#
_symmetry.space_group_name_H-M   'P 1'
#
loop_
_entity.id
_entity.type
_entity.pdbx_description
1 polymer ?
#
loop_
_entity_poly.entity_id
_entity_poly.type
_entity_poly.pdbx_seq_one_letter_code
_entity_poly.pdbx_strand_id
1 'polypeptide(L)'
;MVKKPEFYKVKPEWVTNLTPVPVISTPAYGKMTAPAVVKKLKINSQKDTKQLAEAKEIAYKEGFYNGTMLVGDFKGEPVQEAKVKVRAQMIEKGVAFAYAEPEGLVISRSGDECVVALIDQWYMNYGEESWKAVAEK
;
A
#
# COMPACT_ATOMS: atom_id res chain seq x y z
N MET A 1 -10.59 17.06 -5.46
CA MET A 1 -10.71 18.17 -6.43
C MET A 1 -9.32 18.62 -6.82
N VAL A 2 -8.97 18.59 -8.09
CA VAL A 2 -7.63 19.02 -8.57
C VAL A 2 -7.57 20.55 -8.52
N LYS A 3 -6.77 21.11 -7.63
CA LYS A 3 -6.70 22.57 -7.41
C LYS A 3 -6.03 23.36 -8.54
N LYS A 4 -5.31 22.71 -9.47
CA LYS A 4 -4.62 23.37 -10.60
C LYS A 4 -4.62 22.41 -11.81
N PRO A 5 -5.76 22.16 -12.45
CA PRO A 5 -5.86 21.19 -13.53
C PRO A 5 -5.01 21.58 -14.75
N GLU A 6 -4.94 22.87 -15.05
CA GLU A 6 -4.14 23.39 -16.17
C GLU A 6 -2.64 23.12 -16.00
N PHE A 7 -2.12 23.32 -14.78
CA PHE A 7 -0.71 23.06 -14.46
C PHE A 7 -0.33 21.59 -14.69
N TYR A 8 -1.23 20.66 -14.32
CA TYR A 8 -1.02 19.22 -14.47
C TYR A 8 -1.51 18.67 -15.80
N LYS A 9 -2.01 19.53 -16.72
CA LYS A 9 -2.63 19.13 -18.00
C LYS A 9 -3.72 18.06 -17.83
N VAL A 10 -4.45 18.10 -16.72
CA VAL A 10 -5.55 17.19 -16.40
C VAL A 10 -6.85 17.83 -16.86
N LYS A 11 -7.58 17.15 -17.72
CA LYS A 11 -8.92 17.60 -18.12
C LYS A 11 -9.89 17.38 -16.95
N PRO A 12 -10.72 18.40 -16.58
CA PRO A 12 -11.67 18.27 -15.50
C PRO A 12 -12.62 17.07 -15.63
N GLU A 13 -13.05 16.75 -16.84
CA GLU A 13 -13.92 15.61 -17.13
C GLU A 13 -13.31 14.25 -16.77
N TRP A 14 -11.99 14.14 -16.70
CA TRP A 14 -11.32 12.90 -16.29
C TRP A 14 -11.48 12.60 -14.81
N VAL A 15 -11.81 13.61 -14.00
CA VAL A 15 -11.86 13.52 -12.53
C VAL A 15 -13.28 13.65 -11.99
N THR A 16 -14.17 14.37 -12.71
CA THR A 16 -15.56 14.64 -12.25
C THR A 16 -16.40 13.38 -12.17
N ASN A 17 -16.12 12.39 -13.02
CA ASN A 17 -16.87 11.13 -13.08
C ASN A 17 -16.28 10.01 -12.21
N LEU A 18 -15.17 10.29 -11.51
CA LEU A 18 -14.55 9.31 -10.60
C LEU A 18 -15.20 9.40 -9.22
N THR A 19 -16.22 8.59 -9.01
CA THR A 19 -16.82 8.43 -7.67
C THR A 19 -16.10 7.30 -6.94
N PRO A 20 -15.38 7.60 -5.83
CA PRO A 20 -14.76 6.56 -5.02
C PRO A 20 -15.80 5.57 -4.50
N VAL A 21 -15.55 4.29 -4.68
CA VAL A 21 -16.38 3.22 -4.10
C VAL A 21 -15.78 2.82 -2.77
N PRO A 22 -16.43 3.10 -1.64
CA PRO A 22 -15.94 2.67 -0.34
C PRO A 22 -16.07 1.16 -0.22
N VAL A 23 -14.96 0.48 0.01
CA VAL A 23 -14.86 -0.99 0.12
C VAL A 23 -14.83 -1.43 1.58
N ILE A 24 -14.26 -0.58 2.45
CA ILE A 24 -14.06 -0.85 3.88
C ILE A 24 -14.62 0.33 4.68
N SER A 25 -15.27 0.04 5.79
CA SER A 25 -15.63 1.03 6.81
C SER A 25 -14.81 0.79 8.06
N THR A 26 -14.35 1.86 8.69
CA THR A 26 -13.65 1.80 9.97
C THR A 26 -14.47 2.44 11.08
N PRO A 27 -14.44 1.95 12.33
CA PRO A 27 -15.18 2.53 13.43
C PRO A 27 -14.80 4.00 13.69
N ALA A 28 -13.51 4.32 13.61
CA ALA A 28 -12.98 5.63 13.94
C ALA A 28 -13.20 6.70 12.84
N TYR A 29 -13.28 6.29 11.56
CA TYR A 29 -13.27 7.23 10.43
C TYR A 29 -14.35 6.97 9.39
N GLY A 30 -15.20 5.96 9.59
CA GLY A 30 -16.31 5.62 8.68
C GLY A 30 -15.84 5.06 7.34
N LYS A 31 -16.62 5.36 6.29
CA LYS A 31 -16.43 4.77 4.94
C LYS A 31 -15.29 5.39 4.13
N MET A 32 -14.77 6.53 4.52
CA MET A 32 -13.74 7.29 3.79
C MET A 32 -12.58 7.65 4.72
N THR A 33 -11.90 6.62 5.20
CA THR A 33 -10.83 6.75 6.22
C THR A 33 -9.73 7.72 5.80
N ALA A 34 -9.17 7.59 4.60
CA ALA A 34 -8.05 8.42 4.18
C ALA A 34 -8.40 9.93 4.12
N PRO A 35 -9.49 10.37 3.48
CA PRO A 35 -9.93 11.77 3.56
C PRO A 35 -10.19 12.27 4.98
N ALA A 36 -10.76 11.43 5.84
CA ALA A 36 -11.04 11.80 7.23
C ALA A 36 -9.74 12.01 8.03
N VAL A 37 -8.75 11.14 7.86
CA VAL A 37 -7.44 11.27 8.51
C VAL A 37 -6.68 12.49 7.98
N VAL A 38 -6.65 12.72 6.67
CA VAL A 38 -6.03 13.91 6.05
C VAL A 38 -6.62 15.19 6.63
N LYS A 39 -7.94 15.24 6.79
CA LYS A 39 -8.62 16.40 7.42
C LYS A 39 -8.24 16.54 8.91
N LYS A 40 -8.20 15.44 9.66
CA LYS A 40 -7.84 15.42 11.08
C LYS A 40 -6.41 15.92 11.32
N LEU A 41 -5.47 15.49 10.50
CA LEU A 41 -4.07 15.92 10.58
C LEU A 41 -3.78 17.26 9.89
N LYS A 42 -4.82 17.93 9.37
CA LYS A 42 -4.72 19.26 8.71
C LYS A 42 -3.70 19.27 7.55
N ILE A 43 -3.61 18.18 6.81
CA ILE A 43 -2.69 18.06 5.68
C ILE A 43 -3.21 18.91 4.52
N ASN A 44 -2.41 19.85 4.07
CA ASN A 44 -2.78 20.80 3.02
C ASN A 44 -1.95 20.68 1.75
N SER A 45 -0.81 20.02 1.83
CA SER A 45 0.17 19.94 0.74
C SER A 45 0.83 18.57 0.67
N GLN A 46 1.31 18.20 -0.52
CA GLN A 46 2.20 17.06 -0.72
C GLN A 46 3.56 17.24 -0.03
N LYS A 47 3.89 18.46 0.39
CA LYS A 47 5.11 18.77 1.13
C LYS A 47 5.02 18.40 2.61
N ASP A 48 3.82 18.15 3.13
CA ASP A 48 3.58 17.76 4.52
C ASP A 48 3.93 16.25 4.71
N THR A 49 5.17 15.87 4.37
CA THR A 49 5.61 14.48 4.22
C THR A 49 5.48 13.67 5.51
N LYS A 50 5.78 14.26 6.66
CA LYS A 50 5.65 13.60 7.97
C LYS A 50 4.20 13.28 8.29
N GLN A 51 3.30 14.26 8.13
CA GLN A 51 1.87 14.07 8.37
C GLN A 51 1.24 13.11 7.36
N LEU A 52 1.72 13.12 6.10
CA LEU A 52 1.29 12.15 5.09
C LEU A 52 1.71 10.72 5.45
N ALA A 53 2.93 10.54 5.95
CA ALA A 53 3.39 9.23 6.44
C ALA A 53 2.53 8.74 7.62
N GLU A 54 2.28 9.61 8.60
CA GLU A 54 1.39 9.31 9.73
C GLU A 54 -0.04 8.98 9.26
N ALA A 55 -0.59 9.77 8.34
CA ALA A 55 -1.92 9.53 7.77
C ALA A 55 -2.01 8.18 7.06
N LYS A 56 -0.98 7.80 6.32
CA LYS A 56 -0.90 6.50 5.64
C LYS A 56 -0.91 5.37 6.67
N GLU A 57 -0.11 5.47 7.71
CA GLU A 57 -0.01 4.45 8.76
C GLU A 57 -1.35 4.28 9.49
N ILE A 58 -1.98 5.38 9.90
CA ILE A 58 -3.29 5.36 10.57
C ILE A 58 -4.35 4.72 9.66
N ALA A 59 -4.47 5.20 8.41
CA ALA A 59 -5.48 4.70 7.48
C ALA A 59 -5.28 3.21 7.16
N TYR A 60 -4.02 2.76 7.05
CA TYR A 60 -3.69 1.38 6.78
C TYR A 60 -4.01 0.47 7.97
N LYS A 61 -3.57 0.84 9.18
CA LYS A 61 -3.82 0.07 10.40
C LYS A 61 -5.32 -0.02 10.70
N GLU A 62 -6.03 1.11 10.67
CA GLU A 62 -7.46 1.13 10.92
C GLU A 62 -8.25 0.29 9.89
N GLY A 63 -7.93 0.43 8.61
CA GLY A 63 -8.58 -0.35 7.56
C GLY A 63 -8.33 -1.85 7.69
N PHE A 64 -7.10 -2.23 8.03
CA PHE A 64 -6.69 -3.62 8.07
C PHE A 64 -7.14 -4.35 9.35
N TYR A 65 -6.98 -3.72 10.52
CA TYR A 65 -7.25 -4.36 11.80
C TYR A 65 -8.69 -4.15 12.31
N ASN A 66 -9.25 -2.97 12.06
CA ASN A 66 -10.55 -2.56 12.60
C ASN A 66 -11.62 -2.40 11.51
N GLY A 67 -11.27 -2.65 10.26
CA GLY A 67 -12.15 -2.47 9.13
C GLY A 67 -13.20 -3.56 8.98
N THR A 68 -14.36 -3.16 8.47
CA THR A 68 -15.46 -4.05 8.08
C THR A 68 -15.73 -3.90 6.60
N MET A 69 -15.91 -5.02 5.89
CA MET A 69 -16.20 -5.03 4.46
C MET A 69 -17.56 -4.41 4.15
N LEU A 70 -17.60 -3.56 3.12
CA LEU A 70 -18.85 -2.91 2.67
C LEU A 70 -19.44 -3.50 1.39
N VAL A 71 -18.65 -4.25 0.64
CA VAL A 71 -18.98 -4.76 -0.70
C VAL A 71 -18.64 -6.23 -0.85
N GLY A 72 -19.15 -6.85 -1.92
CA GLY A 72 -18.89 -8.24 -2.26
C GLY A 72 -19.62 -9.25 -1.37
N ASP A 73 -19.25 -10.52 -1.55
CA ASP A 73 -19.92 -11.66 -0.90
C ASP A 73 -19.64 -11.72 0.61
N PHE A 74 -18.62 -11.03 1.07
CA PHE A 74 -18.19 -10.97 2.48
C PHE A 74 -18.53 -9.63 3.16
N LYS A 75 -19.55 -8.93 2.65
CA LYS A 75 -20.06 -7.68 3.23
C LYS A 75 -20.48 -7.90 4.69
N GLY A 76 -20.01 -7.02 5.59
CA GLY A 76 -20.29 -7.09 7.02
C GLY A 76 -19.24 -7.88 7.82
N GLU A 77 -18.32 -8.58 7.17
CA GLU A 77 -17.25 -9.29 7.86
C GLU A 77 -16.04 -8.39 8.19
N PRO A 78 -15.29 -8.70 9.26
CA PRO A 78 -14.02 -8.06 9.54
C PRO A 78 -13.04 -8.29 8.38
N VAL A 79 -12.27 -7.25 8.04
CA VAL A 79 -11.30 -7.32 6.92
C VAL A 79 -10.29 -8.46 7.09
N GLN A 80 -9.85 -8.74 8.30
CA GLN A 80 -8.88 -9.80 8.58
C GLN A 80 -9.40 -11.19 8.20
N GLU A 81 -10.66 -11.46 8.48
CA GLU A 81 -11.30 -12.74 8.13
C GLU A 81 -11.65 -12.78 6.64
N ALA A 82 -12.23 -11.69 6.13
CA ALA A 82 -12.61 -11.58 4.72
C ALA A 82 -11.42 -11.69 3.78
N LYS A 83 -10.23 -11.19 4.14
CA LYS A 83 -9.02 -11.24 3.33
C LYS A 83 -8.68 -12.67 2.86
N VAL A 84 -8.75 -13.64 3.75
CA VAL A 84 -8.45 -15.05 3.41
C VAL A 84 -9.50 -15.62 2.48
N LYS A 85 -10.77 -15.34 2.77
CA LYS A 85 -11.91 -15.81 1.97
C LYS A 85 -11.93 -15.20 0.56
N VAL A 86 -11.69 -13.89 0.45
CA VAL A 86 -11.59 -13.18 -0.85
C VAL A 86 -10.47 -13.77 -1.70
N ARG A 87 -9.29 -14.00 -1.09
CA ARG A 87 -8.17 -14.63 -1.80
C ARG A 87 -8.52 -16.01 -2.33
N ALA A 88 -9.11 -16.86 -1.49
CA ALA A 88 -9.54 -18.20 -1.89
C ALA A 88 -10.55 -18.16 -3.04
N GLN A 89 -11.56 -17.29 -2.94
CA GLN A 89 -12.57 -17.11 -3.98
C GLN A 89 -11.96 -16.63 -5.32
N MET A 90 -10.99 -15.71 -5.27
CA MET A 90 -10.33 -15.22 -6.49
C MET A 90 -9.51 -16.31 -7.19
N ILE A 91 -8.84 -17.18 -6.41
CA ILE A 91 -8.10 -18.32 -6.93
C ILE A 91 -9.06 -19.34 -7.53
N GLU A 92 -10.15 -19.65 -6.84
CA GLU A 92 -11.18 -20.57 -7.31
C GLU A 92 -11.81 -20.11 -8.64
N LYS A 93 -12.07 -18.81 -8.77
CA LYS A 93 -12.56 -18.19 -10.01
C LYS A 93 -11.51 -18.09 -11.13
N GLY A 94 -10.27 -18.46 -10.89
CA GLY A 94 -9.17 -18.39 -11.86
C GLY A 94 -8.72 -16.96 -12.22
N VAL A 95 -9.11 -15.95 -11.43
CA VAL A 95 -8.73 -14.53 -11.64
C VAL A 95 -7.50 -14.11 -10.82
N ALA A 96 -6.97 -15.00 -9.99
CA ALA A 96 -5.76 -14.83 -9.22
C ALA A 96 -5.05 -16.17 -9.03
N PHE A 97 -3.77 -16.12 -8.69
CA PHE A 97 -2.99 -17.30 -8.26
C PHE A 97 -2.21 -16.97 -7.01
N ALA A 98 -1.86 -17.99 -6.24
CA ALA A 98 -1.00 -17.81 -5.07
C ALA A 98 0.44 -17.56 -5.54
N TYR A 99 1.00 -16.45 -5.07
CA TYR A 99 2.38 -16.08 -5.33
C TYR A 99 3.08 -15.77 -4.01
N ALA A 100 4.29 -16.24 -3.86
CA ALA A 100 5.14 -15.98 -2.70
C ALA A 100 6.57 -15.69 -3.15
N GLU A 101 7.24 -14.79 -2.46
CA GLU A 101 8.66 -14.49 -2.64
C GLU A 101 9.39 -14.66 -1.30
N PRO A 102 10.43 -15.47 -1.27
CA PRO A 102 10.96 -16.33 -2.34
C PRO A 102 9.99 -17.48 -2.68
N GLU A 103 10.10 -18.04 -3.89
CA GLU A 103 9.19 -19.13 -4.35
C GLU A 103 9.23 -20.39 -3.47
N GLY A 104 10.36 -20.62 -2.80
CA GLY A 104 10.53 -21.69 -1.83
C GLY A 104 10.80 -21.17 -0.43
N LEU A 105 10.55 -22.01 0.57
CA LEU A 105 10.89 -21.67 1.96
C LEU A 105 12.41 -21.48 2.12
N VAL A 106 12.81 -20.32 2.55
CA VAL A 106 14.20 -19.99 2.88
C VAL A 106 14.29 -19.71 4.37
N ILE A 107 15.14 -20.47 5.05
CA ILE A 107 15.36 -20.34 6.49
C ILE A 107 16.75 -19.73 6.73
N SER A 108 16.79 -18.71 7.58
CA SER A 108 18.04 -18.08 8.00
C SER A 108 18.88 -18.99 8.91
N ARG A 109 20.12 -18.61 9.18
CA ARG A 109 20.98 -19.33 10.14
C ARG A 109 20.40 -19.39 11.54
N SER A 110 19.62 -18.39 11.94
CA SER A 110 18.95 -18.31 13.24
C SER A 110 17.67 -19.16 13.30
N GLY A 111 17.23 -19.75 12.18
CA GLY A 111 16.02 -20.55 12.12
C GLY A 111 14.77 -19.78 11.74
N ASP A 112 14.88 -18.49 11.40
CA ASP A 112 13.76 -17.66 11.02
C ASP A 112 13.41 -17.81 9.54
N GLU A 113 12.13 -17.75 9.21
CA GLU A 113 11.67 -17.72 7.84
C GLU A 113 12.02 -16.37 7.18
N CYS A 114 12.68 -16.45 6.03
CA CYS A 114 13.06 -15.26 5.26
C CYS A 114 11.94 -14.88 4.28
N VAL A 115 11.73 -13.58 4.13
CA VAL A 115 10.80 -13.00 3.17
C VAL A 115 11.49 -11.95 2.32
N VAL A 116 11.02 -11.72 1.10
CA VAL A 116 11.49 -10.59 0.29
C VAL A 116 10.84 -9.31 0.80
N ALA A 117 11.66 -8.31 1.10
CA ALA A 117 11.21 -7.02 1.58
C ALA A 117 12.07 -5.89 0.99
N LEU A 118 11.46 -4.71 0.81
CA LEU A 118 12.18 -3.49 0.48
C LEU A 118 12.64 -2.84 1.78
N ILE A 119 13.93 -2.90 2.02
CA ILE A 119 14.60 -2.30 3.17
C ILE A 119 15.84 -1.55 2.71
N ASP A 120 16.30 -0.60 3.51
CA ASP A 120 17.59 0.07 3.27
C ASP A 120 18.71 -0.94 3.40
N GLN A 121 19.58 -0.97 2.40
CA GLN A 121 20.70 -1.90 2.35
C GLN A 121 22.00 -1.19 2.02
N TRP A 122 23.09 -1.68 2.61
CA TRP A 122 24.43 -1.29 2.22
C TRP A 122 24.86 -2.12 1.01
N TYR A 123 25.36 -1.44 -0.01
CA TYR A 123 26.01 -2.11 -1.13
C TYR A 123 27.28 -1.38 -1.51
N MET A 124 28.21 -2.10 -2.11
CA MET A 124 29.44 -1.55 -2.63
C MET A 124 29.32 -1.38 -4.15
N ASN A 125 29.53 -0.16 -4.63
CA ASN A 125 29.61 0.11 -6.07
C ASN A 125 30.97 -0.27 -6.61
N TYR A 126 31.22 -1.55 -6.77
CA TYR A 126 32.52 -2.07 -7.25
C TYR A 126 32.77 -1.82 -8.74
N GLY A 127 31.82 -1.30 -9.47
CA GLY A 127 31.98 -0.84 -10.85
C GLY A 127 32.37 0.63 -11.01
N GLU A 128 32.57 1.36 -9.91
CA GLU A 128 32.97 2.75 -9.95
C GLU A 128 34.40 2.91 -10.50
N GLU A 129 34.55 3.77 -11.52
CA GLU A 129 35.83 3.95 -12.25
C GLU A 129 36.98 4.41 -11.35
N SER A 130 36.70 5.16 -10.29
CA SER A 130 37.74 5.72 -9.41
C SER A 130 38.64 4.65 -8.77
N TRP A 131 38.07 3.56 -8.32
CA TRP A 131 38.81 2.47 -7.68
C TRP A 131 38.98 1.23 -8.55
N LYS A 132 38.13 1.03 -9.52
CA LYS A 132 38.26 0.00 -10.54
C LYS A 132 39.60 0.17 -11.31
N ALA A 133 39.90 1.38 -11.79
CA ALA A 133 41.14 1.69 -12.46
C ALA A 133 42.42 1.47 -11.59
N VAL A 134 42.27 1.50 -10.28
CA VAL A 134 43.37 1.18 -9.35
C VAL A 134 43.53 -0.34 -9.23
N ALA A 135 42.45 -1.09 -9.25
CA ALA A 135 42.49 -2.55 -9.11
C ALA A 135 42.96 -3.27 -10.39
N GLU A 136 42.83 -2.64 -11.55
CA GLU A 136 43.23 -3.17 -12.87
C GLU A 136 44.72 -2.93 -13.19
N LYS A 137 45.47 -2.24 -12.35
CA LYS A 137 46.92 -2.01 -12.47
C LYS A 137 47.73 -3.14 -11.83
#